data_d1ae3c088e8642b369820ffdca42161d
#
_entry.id   d1ae3c088e8642b369820ffdca42161d
#
_cell.length_a   1.000
_cell.length_b   1.000
_cell.length_c   1.000
_cell.angle_alpha   90.00
_cell.angle_beta   90.00
_cell.angle_gamma   90.00
#
_symmetry.space_group_name_H-M   'P 1'
#
loop_
_entity.id
_entity.type
_entity.pdbx_description
1 polymer ?
#
loop_
_entity_poly.entity_id
_entity_poly.type
_entity_poly.pdbx_seq_one_letter_code
_entity_poly.pdbx_strand_id
1 'polypeptide(L)'
;MVHLTTALDASSGVPLYEQLYRSLAGEMRSGTLAAGTRMPGKRRLAAELSVSVNTVDAAYQMLAAEGYLESRERSGFYVQEYLALPSRPAGGPEQPAPPKPEPPVLPVRYDLSTRGVDPELFPFRTWARLQKELLYSSPELLTHGDAQGDPALRQALAEYLSEYRGVQCGPHQIVVGAGLEYLLGLLAPLLPGPAAVETPGYPRALQVLQNNGVHCCCLPVDEDGLSVEALNRSDAAVCYVTPSHQFPTGVTMPAGRRAELLHWAARRPGGRYIIEDDYDSEFRFDTRPLPSLQGMAGADGPVVYLSTCSRSLAPSIRIAYMVLPEHLLPVWRKKYRLYSGTVSRFEQQTLARFITEGYFTRHLARERVAYKARRDALAAALNTAFAPGELTLAGLHTGLNLLAKLKDPPPDAALRCAAEAEGVQLSLLSDYDLTGEAPSAAGTLVLGYGSLKDEACASVGETLKKVCMAAREASVTV
;
A
#
# COMPACT_ATOMS: atom_id res chain seq x y z
N MET A 1 -52.83 -32.31 -8.59
CA MET A 1 -52.77 -31.98 -7.14
C MET A 1 -51.33 -31.79 -6.79
N VAL A 2 -50.98 -30.63 -6.22
CA VAL A 2 -49.60 -30.40 -5.79
C VAL A 2 -49.41 -31.19 -4.50
N HIS A 3 -48.61 -32.24 -4.51
CA HIS A 3 -48.18 -32.98 -3.33
C HIS A 3 -46.88 -32.32 -2.84
N LEU A 4 -46.95 -31.62 -1.71
CA LEU A 4 -45.79 -31.02 -1.04
C LEU A 4 -45.14 -32.09 -0.16
N THR A 5 -43.89 -32.39 -0.39
CA THR A 5 -43.10 -33.38 0.37
C THR A 5 -42.40 -32.79 1.59
N THR A 6 -42.91 -31.70 2.12
CA THR A 6 -42.27 -30.94 3.20
C THR A 6 -42.46 -31.67 4.54
N ALA A 7 -41.39 -32.23 5.11
CA ALA A 7 -41.35 -32.69 6.49
C ALA A 7 -40.95 -31.52 7.41
N LEU A 8 -41.87 -31.17 8.35
CA LEU A 8 -41.61 -30.10 9.33
C LEU A 8 -41.24 -30.73 10.66
N ASP A 9 -40.18 -30.24 11.28
CA ASP A 9 -39.69 -30.73 12.57
C ASP A 9 -39.93 -29.68 13.67
N ALA A 10 -40.86 -29.91 14.56
CA ALA A 10 -41.16 -29.04 15.70
C ALA A 10 -40.04 -29.00 16.76
N SER A 11 -39.14 -30.00 16.74
CA SER A 11 -38.03 -30.11 17.69
C SER A 11 -36.74 -29.38 17.24
N SER A 12 -36.66 -28.91 16.02
CA SER A 12 -35.44 -28.37 15.40
C SER A 12 -35.00 -27.00 15.89
N GLY A 13 -35.77 -26.32 16.77
CA GLY A 13 -35.50 -24.95 17.20
C GLY A 13 -35.73 -23.87 16.13
N VAL A 14 -35.99 -24.26 14.86
CA VAL A 14 -36.33 -23.30 13.78
C VAL A 14 -37.87 -23.20 13.71
N PRO A 15 -38.44 -21.96 13.70
CA PRO A 15 -39.91 -21.80 13.58
C PRO A 15 -40.52 -22.54 12.38
N LEU A 16 -41.66 -23.19 12.58
CA LEU A 16 -42.31 -23.98 11.53
C LEU A 16 -42.65 -23.20 10.25
N TYR A 17 -42.99 -21.90 10.40
CA TYR A 17 -43.23 -21.07 9.21
C TYR A 17 -41.97 -20.85 8.37
N GLU A 18 -40.80 -20.76 9.04
CA GLU A 18 -39.51 -20.60 8.35
C GLU A 18 -39.06 -21.87 7.67
N GLN A 19 -39.28 -23.03 8.30
CA GLN A 19 -39.02 -24.31 7.69
C GLN A 19 -39.90 -24.51 6.43
N LEU A 20 -41.20 -24.19 6.53
CA LEU A 20 -42.14 -24.27 5.40
C LEU A 20 -41.72 -23.30 4.28
N TYR A 21 -41.36 -22.05 4.62
CA TYR A 21 -40.87 -21.09 3.66
C TYR A 21 -39.62 -21.62 2.91
N ARG A 22 -38.60 -22.12 3.64
CA ARG A 22 -37.36 -22.63 3.06
C ARG A 22 -37.62 -23.83 2.12
N SER A 23 -38.50 -24.74 2.51
CA SER A 23 -38.87 -25.90 1.69
C SER A 23 -39.57 -25.46 0.40
N LEU A 24 -40.60 -24.63 0.48
CA LEU A 24 -41.35 -24.16 -0.68
C LEU A 24 -40.48 -23.31 -1.62
N ALA A 25 -39.66 -22.43 -1.07
CA ALA A 25 -38.69 -21.62 -1.85
C ALA A 25 -37.66 -22.54 -2.57
N GLY A 26 -37.23 -23.63 -1.94
CA GLY A 26 -36.38 -24.67 -2.54
C GLY A 26 -37.04 -25.36 -3.71
N GLU A 27 -38.29 -25.79 -3.55
CA GLU A 27 -39.08 -26.48 -4.60
C GLU A 27 -39.39 -25.54 -5.78
N MET A 28 -39.66 -24.27 -5.53
CA MET A 28 -39.82 -23.26 -6.58
C MET A 28 -38.51 -23.03 -7.35
N ARG A 29 -37.39 -22.88 -6.63
CA ARG A 29 -36.07 -22.69 -7.23
C ARG A 29 -35.59 -23.89 -8.06
N SER A 30 -35.88 -25.08 -7.61
CA SER A 30 -35.56 -26.31 -8.36
C SER A 30 -36.50 -26.56 -9.54
N GLY A 31 -37.60 -25.81 -9.67
CA GLY A 31 -38.62 -26.02 -10.69
C GLY A 31 -39.58 -27.18 -10.38
N THR A 32 -39.45 -27.83 -9.22
CA THR A 32 -40.42 -28.87 -8.75
C THR A 32 -41.82 -28.28 -8.62
N LEU A 33 -41.91 -27.03 -8.13
CA LEU A 33 -43.11 -26.21 -8.21
C LEU A 33 -42.96 -25.26 -9.40
N ALA A 34 -43.54 -25.62 -10.52
CA ALA A 34 -43.43 -24.87 -11.76
C ALA A 34 -44.13 -23.50 -11.68
N ALA A 35 -43.63 -22.52 -12.44
CA ALA A 35 -44.27 -21.22 -12.60
C ALA A 35 -45.74 -21.34 -13.04
N GLY A 36 -46.61 -20.49 -12.56
CA GLY A 36 -48.04 -20.52 -12.78
C GLY A 36 -48.81 -21.55 -11.94
N THR A 37 -48.11 -22.40 -11.18
CA THR A 37 -48.74 -23.38 -10.29
C THR A 37 -49.55 -22.66 -9.20
N ARG A 38 -50.84 -23.04 -9.08
CA ARG A 38 -51.69 -22.54 -8.02
C ARG A 38 -51.38 -23.24 -6.70
N MET A 39 -50.99 -22.47 -5.68
CA MET A 39 -50.72 -23.02 -4.35
C MET A 39 -52.00 -23.46 -3.62
N PRO A 40 -51.90 -24.47 -2.76
CA PRO A 40 -53.02 -24.84 -1.89
C PRO A 40 -53.51 -23.69 -1.03
N GLY A 41 -54.84 -23.64 -0.80
CA GLY A 41 -55.37 -22.60 0.14
C GLY A 41 -54.82 -22.81 1.53
N LYS A 42 -54.55 -21.69 2.25
CA LYS A 42 -53.92 -21.69 3.58
C LYS A 42 -54.51 -22.67 4.58
N ARG A 43 -55.85 -22.75 4.69
CA ARG A 43 -56.55 -23.68 5.59
C ARG A 43 -56.32 -25.16 5.18
N ARG A 44 -56.28 -25.45 3.86
CA ARG A 44 -56.05 -26.80 3.34
C ARG A 44 -54.62 -27.25 3.61
N LEU A 45 -53.64 -26.41 3.28
CA LEU A 45 -52.23 -26.74 3.52
C LEU A 45 -51.92 -26.88 5.01
N ALA A 46 -52.50 -26.03 5.85
CA ALA A 46 -52.38 -26.13 7.30
C ALA A 46 -52.86 -27.50 7.83
N ALA A 47 -54.01 -27.97 7.32
CA ALA A 47 -54.56 -29.29 7.68
C ALA A 47 -53.66 -30.44 7.13
N GLU A 48 -53.18 -30.36 5.89
CA GLU A 48 -52.30 -31.37 5.26
C GLU A 48 -50.95 -31.50 6.02
N LEU A 49 -50.39 -30.40 6.51
CA LEU A 49 -49.11 -30.38 7.24
C LEU A 49 -49.25 -30.43 8.76
N SER A 50 -50.48 -30.53 9.29
CA SER A 50 -50.77 -30.50 10.73
C SER A 50 -50.16 -29.29 11.47
N VAL A 51 -50.21 -28.10 10.85
CA VAL A 51 -49.72 -26.83 11.42
C VAL A 51 -50.87 -25.81 11.53
N SER A 52 -50.58 -24.69 12.21
CA SER A 52 -51.54 -23.60 12.31
C SER A 52 -51.72 -22.87 10.97
N VAL A 53 -52.92 -22.32 10.73
CA VAL A 53 -53.18 -21.47 9.54
C VAL A 53 -52.24 -20.26 9.51
N ASN A 54 -51.90 -19.72 10.67
CA ASN A 54 -50.97 -18.58 10.81
C ASN A 54 -49.55 -18.97 10.36
N THR A 55 -49.10 -20.19 10.61
CA THR A 55 -47.80 -20.72 10.14
C THR A 55 -47.73 -20.70 8.61
N VAL A 56 -48.77 -21.18 7.95
CA VAL A 56 -48.83 -21.18 6.50
C VAL A 56 -48.96 -19.77 5.93
N ASP A 57 -49.76 -18.92 6.60
CA ASP A 57 -49.92 -17.53 6.19
C ASP A 57 -48.58 -16.75 6.26
N ALA A 58 -47.85 -16.88 7.35
CA ALA A 58 -46.55 -16.29 7.47
C ALA A 58 -45.56 -16.72 6.38
N ALA A 59 -45.49 -18.04 6.11
CA ALA A 59 -44.64 -18.55 5.04
C ALA A 59 -45.04 -18.00 3.65
N TYR A 60 -46.35 -17.96 3.35
CA TYR A 60 -46.84 -17.44 2.07
C TYR A 60 -46.60 -15.93 1.93
N GLN A 61 -46.75 -15.17 3.00
CA GLN A 61 -46.44 -13.74 2.98
C GLN A 61 -44.95 -13.49 2.72
N MET A 62 -44.04 -14.26 3.33
CA MET A 62 -42.60 -14.20 3.05
C MET A 62 -42.29 -14.50 1.59
N LEU A 63 -42.86 -15.63 1.06
CA LEU A 63 -42.69 -16.01 -0.33
C LEU A 63 -43.26 -14.96 -1.30
N ALA A 64 -44.35 -14.29 -0.94
CA ALA A 64 -44.92 -13.20 -1.74
C ALA A 64 -44.09 -11.92 -1.66
N ALA A 65 -43.58 -11.57 -0.48
CA ALA A 65 -42.72 -10.43 -0.30
C ALA A 65 -41.38 -10.57 -1.07
N GLU A 66 -40.87 -11.80 -1.21
CA GLU A 66 -39.65 -12.09 -1.97
C GLU A 66 -39.90 -12.37 -3.47
N GLY A 67 -41.19 -12.30 -3.91
CA GLY A 67 -41.56 -12.48 -5.32
C GLY A 67 -41.62 -13.91 -5.80
N TYR A 68 -41.56 -14.93 -4.93
CA TYR A 68 -41.81 -16.33 -5.31
C TYR A 68 -43.27 -16.62 -5.57
N LEU A 69 -44.17 -15.92 -4.88
CA LEU A 69 -45.61 -16.06 -5.04
C LEU A 69 -46.25 -14.72 -5.41
N GLU A 70 -47.22 -14.77 -6.29
CA GLU A 70 -48.16 -13.69 -6.61
C GLU A 70 -49.50 -13.94 -5.92
N SER A 71 -49.97 -12.97 -5.18
CA SER A 71 -51.33 -13.03 -4.62
C SER A 71 -52.31 -12.44 -5.62
N ARG A 72 -53.25 -13.29 -6.10
CA ARG A 72 -54.34 -12.88 -6.99
C ARG A 72 -55.65 -12.77 -6.22
N GLU A 73 -56.23 -11.61 -6.28
CA GLU A 73 -57.45 -11.31 -5.53
C GLU A 73 -58.56 -12.33 -5.82
N ARG A 74 -59.19 -12.88 -4.78
CA ARG A 74 -60.21 -13.95 -4.83
C ARG A 74 -59.77 -15.27 -5.48
N SER A 75 -58.50 -15.41 -5.92
CA SER A 75 -58.05 -16.60 -6.64
C SER A 75 -56.93 -17.36 -5.85
N GLY A 76 -56.21 -16.70 -4.94
CA GLY A 76 -55.19 -17.31 -4.11
C GLY A 76 -53.76 -16.95 -4.52
N PHE A 77 -52.82 -17.82 -4.15
CA PHE A 77 -51.38 -17.61 -4.43
C PHE A 77 -50.96 -18.48 -5.62
N TYR A 78 -50.10 -17.91 -6.48
CA TYR A 78 -49.53 -18.56 -7.66
C TYR A 78 -48.02 -18.41 -7.65
N VAL A 79 -47.31 -19.46 -8.04
CA VAL A 79 -45.86 -19.44 -8.23
C VAL A 79 -45.54 -18.48 -9.38
N GLN A 80 -44.70 -17.48 -9.10
CA GLN A 80 -44.27 -16.54 -10.12
C GLN A 80 -43.25 -17.17 -11.08
N GLU A 81 -43.28 -16.70 -12.32
CA GLU A 81 -42.21 -16.96 -13.26
C GLU A 81 -40.99 -16.12 -12.85
N TYR A 82 -39.97 -16.78 -12.32
CA TYR A 82 -38.68 -16.15 -12.15
C TYR A 82 -37.67 -16.90 -13.04
N LEU A 83 -36.76 -16.15 -13.64
CA LEU A 83 -35.65 -16.75 -14.36
C LEU A 83 -34.84 -17.54 -13.33
N ALA A 84 -34.99 -18.85 -13.33
CA ALA A 84 -34.10 -19.71 -12.58
C ALA A 84 -32.68 -19.35 -13.02
N LEU A 85 -31.85 -18.94 -12.07
CA LEU A 85 -30.42 -18.85 -12.36
C LEU A 85 -30.04 -20.17 -13.02
N PRO A 86 -29.39 -20.18 -14.19
CA PRO A 86 -29.02 -21.39 -14.85
C PRO A 86 -28.39 -22.30 -13.80
N SER A 87 -29.05 -23.42 -13.54
CA SER A 87 -28.55 -24.44 -12.61
C SER A 87 -27.13 -24.73 -13.07
N ARG A 88 -26.19 -24.52 -12.18
CA ARG A 88 -24.77 -24.82 -12.44
C ARG A 88 -24.74 -26.22 -13.01
N PRO A 89 -24.21 -26.43 -14.24
CA PRO A 89 -24.18 -27.77 -14.81
C PRO A 89 -23.60 -28.73 -13.76
N ALA A 90 -24.17 -29.94 -13.65
CA ALA A 90 -23.72 -30.97 -12.69
C ALA A 90 -22.26 -31.44 -12.91
N GLY A 91 -21.53 -30.81 -13.83
CA GLY A 91 -20.07 -30.82 -14.01
C GLY A 91 -19.57 -29.41 -13.82
N GLY A 92 -19.73 -28.84 -12.62
CA GLY A 92 -19.06 -27.58 -12.28
C GLY A 92 -17.56 -27.69 -12.52
N PRO A 93 -16.86 -26.58 -12.88
CA PRO A 93 -15.43 -26.64 -13.01
C PRO A 93 -14.87 -27.39 -11.81
N GLU A 94 -14.07 -28.42 -12.09
CA GLU A 94 -13.27 -29.12 -11.06
C GLU A 94 -12.88 -28.12 -10.00
N GLN A 95 -13.22 -28.36 -8.74
CA GLN A 95 -12.77 -27.50 -7.67
C GLN A 95 -11.28 -27.31 -7.92
N PRO A 96 -10.78 -26.07 -8.03
CA PRO A 96 -9.36 -25.88 -8.19
C PRO A 96 -8.67 -26.76 -7.16
N ALA A 97 -7.76 -27.60 -7.61
CA ALA A 97 -7.01 -28.46 -6.70
C ALA A 97 -6.56 -27.59 -5.51
N PRO A 98 -6.68 -28.07 -4.28
CA PRO A 98 -6.26 -27.29 -3.13
C PRO A 98 -4.86 -26.74 -3.43
N PRO A 99 -4.59 -25.45 -3.17
CA PRO A 99 -3.30 -24.88 -3.45
C PRO A 99 -2.24 -25.82 -2.88
N LYS A 100 -1.24 -26.15 -3.68
CA LYS A 100 -0.12 -26.96 -3.19
C LYS A 100 0.36 -26.30 -1.91
N PRO A 101 0.62 -27.08 -0.84
CA PRO A 101 1.15 -26.49 0.38
C PRO A 101 2.37 -25.66 0.02
N GLU A 102 2.32 -24.37 0.40
CA GLU A 102 3.47 -23.51 0.23
C GLU A 102 4.65 -24.15 0.96
N PRO A 103 5.86 -24.13 0.39
CA PRO A 103 7.03 -24.63 1.08
C PRO A 103 7.14 -23.95 2.45
N PRO A 104 7.58 -24.66 3.49
CA PRO A 104 7.67 -24.10 4.82
C PRO A 104 8.56 -22.84 4.77
N VAL A 105 7.96 -21.70 5.14
CA VAL A 105 8.71 -20.43 5.23
C VAL A 105 9.72 -20.61 6.36
N LEU A 106 11.00 -20.59 6.03
CA LEU A 106 12.07 -20.64 7.02
C LEU A 106 11.96 -19.39 7.92
N PRO A 107 12.13 -19.53 9.25
CA PRO A 107 12.04 -18.39 10.13
C PRO A 107 13.12 -17.36 9.76
N VAL A 108 12.68 -16.12 9.51
CA VAL A 108 13.58 -14.99 9.25
C VAL A 108 14.32 -14.66 10.55
N ARG A 109 15.64 -14.83 10.54
CA ARG A 109 16.53 -14.49 11.65
C ARG A 109 16.92 -13.02 11.61
N TYR A 110 17.24 -12.52 10.41
CA TYR A 110 17.59 -11.11 10.15
C TYR A 110 16.81 -10.57 8.97
N ASP A 111 15.96 -9.60 9.24
CA ASP A 111 15.27 -8.84 8.19
C ASP A 111 16.09 -7.60 7.82
N LEU A 112 16.82 -7.71 6.72
CA LEU A 112 17.60 -6.62 6.10
C LEU A 112 16.86 -6.01 4.90
N SER A 113 15.55 -6.23 4.79
CA SER A 113 14.75 -5.60 3.75
C SER A 113 14.66 -4.08 3.95
N THR A 114 14.51 -3.37 2.85
CA THR A 114 14.37 -1.91 2.90
C THR A 114 13.03 -1.43 3.48
N ARG A 115 12.12 -2.33 3.88
CA ARG A 115 10.78 -2.00 4.36
C ARG A 115 10.66 -1.95 5.89
N GLY A 116 11.61 -2.51 6.60
CA GLY A 116 11.58 -2.64 8.04
C GLY A 116 11.59 -1.30 8.77
N VAL A 117 10.86 -1.26 9.87
CA VAL A 117 10.93 -0.22 10.90
C VAL A 117 10.97 -0.92 12.26
N ASP A 118 11.50 -0.24 13.27
CA ASP A 118 11.53 -0.80 14.62
C ASP A 118 10.21 -0.51 15.36
N PRO A 119 9.38 -1.53 15.64
CA PRO A 119 8.15 -1.32 16.37
C PRO A 119 8.37 -0.85 17.82
N GLU A 120 9.56 -1.08 18.42
CA GLU A 120 9.85 -0.64 19.78
C GLU A 120 10.05 0.89 19.87
N LEU A 121 10.43 1.53 18.77
CA LEU A 121 10.54 2.98 18.69
C LEU A 121 9.17 3.67 18.57
N PHE A 122 8.13 2.96 18.15
CA PHE A 122 6.81 3.55 17.99
C PHE A 122 6.27 4.10 19.32
N PRO A 123 5.71 5.32 19.35
CA PRO A 123 5.31 6.00 20.58
C PRO A 123 3.95 5.52 21.12
N PHE A 124 3.78 4.22 21.39
CA PHE A 124 2.51 3.57 21.74
C PHE A 124 1.72 4.32 22.82
N ARG A 125 2.38 4.70 23.93
CA ARG A 125 1.69 5.36 25.05
C ARG A 125 1.08 6.70 24.65
N THR A 126 1.84 7.51 23.92
CA THR A 126 1.38 8.83 23.47
C THR A 126 0.28 8.69 22.43
N TRP A 127 0.50 7.82 21.44
CA TRP A 127 -0.48 7.57 20.38
C TRP A 127 -1.81 7.07 20.94
N ALA A 128 -1.78 6.02 21.78
CA ALA A 128 -2.99 5.47 22.41
C ALA A 128 -3.73 6.49 23.30
N ARG A 129 -2.99 7.35 24.04
CA ARG A 129 -3.61 8.43 24.82
C ARG A 129 -4.34 9.42 23.94
N LEU A 130 -3.71 9.91 22.87
CA LEU A 130 -4.33 10.85 21.93
C LEU A 130 -5.56 10.26 21.25
N GLN A 131 -5.49 9.00 20.79
CA GLN A 131 -6.63 8.30 20.23
C GLN A 131 -7.79 8.15 21.21
N LYS A 132 -7.47 7.74 22.46
CA LYS A 132 -8.47 7.59 23.51
C LYS A 132 -9.19 8.91 23.79
N GLU A 133 -8.45 10.01 23.92
CA GLU A 133 -9.02 11.34 24.14
C GLU A 133 -9.98 11.71 22.98
N LEU A 134 -9.57 11.54 21.72
CA LEU A 134 -10.40 11.84 20.55
C LEU A 134 -11.67 11.00 20.49
N LEU A 135 -11.59 9.70 20.79
CA LEU A 135 -12.76 8.82 20.80
C LEU A 135 -13.84 9.27 21.78
N TYR A 136 -13.45 9.84 22.93
CA TYR A 136 -14.41 10.31 23.94
C TYR A 136 -14.89 11.75 23.74
N SER A 137 -14.10 12.60 23.08
CA SER A 137 -14.37 14.03 23.00
C SER A 137 -14.85 14.51 21.62
N SER A 138 -14.73 13.71 20.58
CA SER A 138 -14.90 14.16 19.19
C SER A 138 -15.84 13.27 18.37
N PRO A 139 -17.14 13.19 18.75
CA PRO A 139 -18.12 12.35 18.04
C PRO A 139 -18.32 12.77 16.58
N GLU A 140 -18.02 14.01 16.22
CA GLU A 140 -18.07 14.54 14.84
C GLU A 140 -17.10 13.82 13.89
N LEU A 141 -16.08 13.13 14.41
CA LEU A 141 -15.15 12.32 13.61
C LEU A 141 -15.80 11.06 13.03
N LEU A 142 -16.99 10.68 13.50
CA LEU A 142 -17.77 9.58 12.93
C LEU A 142 -18.48 9.96 11.61
N THR A 143 -18.51 11.25 11.26
CA THR A 143 -19.10 11.71 10.00
C THR A 143 -18.09 11.68 8.85
N HIS A 144 -18.58 11.80 7.60
CA HIS A 144 -17.71 11.97 6.45
C HIS A 144 -16.82 13.21 6.60
N GLY A 145 -15.55 13.05 6.28
CA GLY A 145 -14.56 14.12 6.26
C GLY A 145 -14.43 14.78 4.87
N ASP A 146 -13.50 15.72 4.79
CA ASP A 146 -13.08 16.33 3.51
C ASP A 146 -12.36 15.30 2.62
N ALA A 147 -12.66 15.32 1.32
CA ALA A 147 -12.01 14.43 0.33
C ALA A 147 -10.48 14.62 0.24
N GLN A 148 -9.98 15.82 0.57
CA GLN A 148 -8.53 16.10 0.64
C GLN A 148 -7.90 15.68 1.97
N GLY A 149 -8.69 15.23 2.94
CA GLY A 149 -8.26 14.95 4.31
C GLY A 149 -8.63 16.05 5.30
N ASP A 150 -8.60 15.72 6.58
CA ASP A 150 -9.05 16.62 7.65
C ASP A 150 -8.25 17.93 7.68
N PRO A 151 -8.91 19.09 7.80
CA PRO A 151 -8.26 20.40 7.79
C PRO A 151 -7.18 20.58 8.85
N ALA A 152 -7.38 20.02 10.04
CA ALA A 152 -6.40 20.09 11.13
C ALA A 152 -5.09 19.37 10.76
N LEU A 153 -5.16 18.20 10.12
CA LEU A 153 -3.97 17.50 9.67
C LEU A 153 -3.27 18.24 8.53
N ARG A 154 -4.04 18.76 7.57
CA ARG A 154 -3.47 19.53 6.44
C ARG A 154 -2.76 20.80 6.94
N GLN A 155 -3.31 21.47 7.94
CA GLN A 155 -2.67 22.65 8.57
C GLN A 155 -1.35 22.24 9.27
N ALA A 156 -1.39 21.19 10.10
CA ALA A 156 -0.21 20.70 10.81
C ALA A 156 0.91 20.26 9.86
N LEU A 157 0.54 19.59 8.74
CA LEU A 157 1.48 19.18 7.71
C LEU A 157 2.08 20.39 6.97
N ALA A 158 1.30 21.41 6.62
CA ALA A 158 1.81 22.61 5.95
C ALA A 158 2.86 23.33 6.79
N GLU A 159 2.60 23.49 8.09
CA GLU A 159 3.54 24.09 9.04
C GLU A 159 4.82 23.26 9.18
N TYR A 160 4.66 21.94 9.40
CA TYR A 160 5.79 21.01 9.51
C TYR A 160 6.67 21.02 8.24
N LEU A 161 6.07 20.93 7.07
CA LEU A 161 6.78 20.91 5.80
C LEU A 161 7.52 22.20 5.51
N SER A 162 6.92 23.34 5.82
CA SER A 162 7.56 24.64 5.69
C SER A 162 8.81 24.76 6.58
N GLU A 163 8.70 24.34 7.83
CA GLU A 163 9.78 24.44 8.81
C GLU A 163 10.94 23.48 8.53
N TYR A 164 10.62 22.21 8.22
CA TYR A 164 11.64 21.15 8.16
C TYR A 164 12.11 20.80 6.75
N ARG A 165 11.31 21.09 5.71
CA ARG A 165 11.63 20.75 4.32
C ARG A 165 11.70 21.94 3.37
N GLY A 166 11.33 23.14 3.86
CA GLY A 166 11.23 24.32 3.04
C GLY A 166 10.17 24.26 1.94
N VAL A 167 9.21 23.31 2.07
CA VAL A 167 8.09 23.18 1.14
C VAL A 167 7.20 24.41 1.25
N GLN A 168 6.88 25.02 0.11
CA GLN A 168 6.04 26.20 0.05
C GLN A 168 4.62 25.81 -0.34
N CYS A 169 3.75 25.64 0.63
CA CYS A 169 2.35 25.29 0.38
C CYS A 169 1.40 25.81 1.45
N GLY A 170 0.15 26.04 1.05
CA GLY A 170 -0.96 26.21 1.97
C GLY A 170 -1.67 24.87 2.26
N PRO A 171 -2.45 24.77 3.36
CA PRO A 171 -3.19 23.57 3.72
C PRO A 171 -4.17 23.09 2.62
N HIS A 172 -4.65 24.01 1.79
CA HIS A 172 -5.57 23.73 0.69
C HIS A 172 -4.92 23.01 -0.51
N GLN A 173 -3.57 22.98 -0.56
CA GLN A 173 -2.80 22.25 -1.57
C GLN A 173 -2.51 20.81 -1.15
N ILE A 174 -2.73 20.47 0.12
CA ILE A 174 -2.41 19.16 0.67
C ILE A 174 -3.58 18.19 0.46
N VAL A 175 -3.25 17.00 -0.02
CA VAL A 175 -4.17 15.86 -0.13
C VAL A 175 -3.61 14.70 0.68
N VAL A 176 -4.40 14.19 1.61
CA VAL A 176 -4.07 13.04 2.46
C VAL A 176 -4.69 11.77 1.89
N GLY A 177 -3.94 10.68 1.85
CA GLY A 177 -4.42 9.40 1.33
C GLY A 177 -3.79 8.18 1.98
N ALA A 178 -4.39 7.01 1.76
CA ALA A 178 -4.00 5.73 2.35
C ALA A 178 -2.77 5.11 1.68
N GLY A 179 -1.65 5.81 1.70
CA GLY A 179 -0.36 5.38 1.17
C GLY A 179 -0.03 6.00 -0.19
N LEU A 180 1.24 5.87 -0.53
CA LEU A 180 1.81 6.46 -1.75
C LEU A 180 1.12 5.93 -3.02
N GLU A 181 0.88 4.62 -3.08
CA GLU A 181 0.29 3.96 -4.23
C GLU A 181 -1.10 4.54 -4.57
N TYR A 182 -1.91 4.81 -3.53
CA TYR A 182 -3.21 5.44 -3.71
C TYR A 182 -3.08 6.87 -4.26
N LEU A 183 -2.22 7.68 -3.65
CA LEU A 183 -2.03 9.07 -4.08
C LEU A 183 -1.43 9.17 -5.48
N LEU A 184 -0.46 8.33 -5.81
CA LEU A 184 0.13 8.27 -7.15
C LEU A 184 -0.89 7.82 -8.20
N GLY A 185 -1.78 6.87 -7.85
CA GLY A 185 -2.89 6.45 -8.72
C GLY A 185 -3.90 7.57 -8.98
N LEU A 186 -4.18 8.42 -7.99
CA LEU A 186 -5.01 9.61 -8.18
C LEU A 186 -4.30 10.71 -8.97
N LEU A 187 -2.99 10.83 -8.81
CA LEU A 187 -2.18 11.86 -9.48
C LEU A 187 -1.98 11.55 -10.97
N ALA A 188 -1.72 10.29 -11.31
CA ALA A 188 -1.39 9.87 -12.67
C ALA A 188 -2.36 10.40 -13.76
N PRO A 189 -3.71 10.36 -13.57
CA PRO A 189 -4.63 10.87 -14.56
C PRO A 189 -4.76 12.41 -14.61
N LEU A 190 -4.02 13.14 -13.78
CA LEU A 190 -3.99 14.61 -13.78
C LEU A 190 -2.81 15.18 -14.55
N LEU A 191 -1.78 14.35 -14.75
CA LEU A 191 -0.53 14.79 -15.35
C LEU A 191 -0.49 14.41 -16.83
N PRO A 192 0.25 15.18 -17.66
CA PRO A 192 0.46 14.83 -19.05
C PRO A 192 1.30 13.55 -19.16
N GLY A 193 1.05 12.76 -20.19
CA GLY A 193 1.71 11.47 -20.40
C GLY A 193 3.11 11.53 -20.70
N PRO A 194 4.06 10.88 -21.34
CA PRO A 194 4.71 9.72 -20.72
C PRO A 194 5.53 10.11 -19.47
N ALA A 195 5.80 9.16 -18.60
CA ALA A 195 6.59 9.38 -17.38
C ALA A 195 7.97 8.72 -17.45
N ALA A 196 8.99 9.42 -16.98
CA ALA A 196 10.31 8.86 -16.70
C ALA A 196 10.40 8.44 -15.23
N VAL A 197 10.97 7.28 -14.97
CA VAL A 197 11.29 6.78 -13.63
C VAL A 197 12.78 6.44 -13.53
N GLU A 198 13.34 6.52 -12.35
CA GLU A 198 14.73 6.17 -12.05
C GLU A 198 14.96 4.66 -12.21
N THR A 199 16.13 4.25 -12.74
CA THR A 199 16.61 2.86 -12.72
C THR A 199 18.10 2.81 -12.39
N PRO A 200 18.53 2.11 -11.33
CA PRO A 200 17.67 1.39 -10.37
C PRO A 200 16.73 2.36 -9.63
N GLY A 201 15.52 1.90 -9.32
CA GLY A 201 14.47 2.76 -8.78
C GLY A 201 13.38 2.00 -8.04
N TYR A 202 12.30 2.70 -7.70
CA TYR A 202 11.19 2.15 -6.92
C TYR A 202 10.17 1.42 -7.82
N PRO A 203 10.12 0.06 -7.81
CA PRO A 203 9.31 -0.71 -8.77
C PRO A 203 7.81 -0.44 -8.65
N ARG A 204 7.33 -0.12 -7.43
CA ARG A 204 5.90 0.14 -7.22
C ARG A 204 5.43 1.42 -7.88
N ALA A 205 6.26 2.46 -7.93
CA ALA A 205 5.91 3.69 -8.63
C ALA A 205 5.69 3.41 -10.13
N LEU A 206 6.61 2.67 -10.76
CA LEU A 206 6.48 2.22 -12.14
C LEU A 206 5.18 1.43 -12.35
N GLN A 207 4.93 0.43 -11.49
CA GLN A 207 3.74 -0.42 -11.60
C GLN A 207 2.44 0.38 -11.44
N VAL A 208 2.38 1.32 -10.50
CA VAL A 208 1.18 2.15 -10.29
C VAL A 208 0.94 3.06 -11.50
N LEU A 209 1.98 3.69 -12.04
CA LEU A 209 1.85 4.53 -13.23
C LEU A 209 1.36 3.72 -14.43
N GLN A 210 1.95 2.54 -14.69
CA GLN A 210 1.54 1.64 -15.77
C GLN A 210 0.10 1.14 -15.60
N ASN A 211 -0.30 0.75 -14.38
CA ASN A 211 -1.68 0.32 -14.09
C ASN A 211 -2.72 1.44 -14.32
N ASN A 212 -2.28 2.69 -14.27
CA ASN A 212 -3.12 3.85 -14.61
C ASN A 212 -2.99 4.29 -16.09
N GLY A 213 -2.40 3.45 -16.94
CA GLY A 213 -2.30 3.69 -18.37
C GLY A 213 -1.21 4.71 -18.78
N VAL A 214 -0.30 5.05 -17.87
CA VAL A 214 0.82 5.94 -18.18
C VAL A 214 1.94 5.13 -18.84
N HIS A 215 2.36 5.55 -20.03
CA HIS A 215 3.56 5.02 -20.65
C HIS A 215 4.80 5.49 -19.88
N CYS A 216 5.67 4.54 -19.49
CA CYS A 216 6.84 4.84 -18.66
C CYS A 216 8.13 4.46 -19.38
N CYS A 217 9.17 5.31 -19.26
CA CYS A 217 10.53 4.99 -19.61
C CYS A 217 11.42 4.97 -18.36
N CYS A 218 12.32 4.00 -18.27
CA CYS A 218 13.28 3.88 -17.19
C CYS A 218 14.57 4.59 -17.58
N LEU A 219 15.01 5.56 -16.78
CA LEU A 219 16.19 6.37 -17.06
C LEU A 219 17.29 6.13 -16.03
N PRO A 220 18.57 6.10 -16.44
CA PRO A 220 19.67 5.75 -15.56
C PRO A 220 19.90 6.79 -14.47
N VAL A 221 20.32 6.30 -13.31
CA VAL A 221 20.82 7.06 -12.17
C VAL A 221 22.34 7.06 -12.22
N ASP A 222 22.95 8.22 -12.10
CA ASP A 222 24.38 8.43 -11.93
C ASP A 222 24.75 8.82 -10.47
N GLU A 223 25.96 9.30 -10.25
CA GLU A 223 26.45 9.72 -8.93
C GLU A 223 25.69 10.93 -8.33
N ASP A 224 24.97 11.67 -9.14
CA ASP A 224 24.16 12.83 -8.78
C ASP A 224 22.65 12.57 -8.81
N GLY A 225 22.20 11.35 -9.12
CA GLY A 225 20.79 10.98 -9.23
C GLY A 225 20.33 10.81 -10.68
N LEU A 226 19.06 11.04 -10.99
CA LEU A 226 18.50 10.89 -12.34
C LEU A 226 19.32 11.67 -13.39
N SER A 227 19.72 10.99 -14.47
CA SER A 227 20.43 11.62 -15.59
C SER A 227 19.53 12.58 -16.34
N VAL A 228 19.80 13.89 -16.20
CA VAL A 228 19.05 14.93 -16.93
C VAL A 228 19.37 14.91 -18.42
N GLU A 229 20.53 14.43 -18.82
CA GLU A 229 20.86 14.23 -20.22
C GLU A 229 19.95 13.17 -20.87
N ALA A 230 19.79 12.02 -20.20
CA ALA A 230 18.87 10.97 -20.64
C ALA A 230 17.41 11.47 -20.65
N LEU A 231 17.01 12.23 -19.64
CA LEU A 231 15.68 12.84 -19.54
C LEU A 231 15.41 13.83 -20.70
N ASN A 232 16.38 14.63 -21.09
CA ASN A 232 16.25 15.55 -22.21
C ASN A 232 16.10 14.85 -23.58
N ARG A 233 16.63 13.62 -23.70
CA ARG A 233 16.51 12.80 -24.92
C ARG A 233 15.22 11.98 -24.97
N SER A 234 14.55 11.82 -23.84
CA SER A 234 13.28 11.09 -23.76
C SER A 234 12.09 11.96 -24.20
N ASP A 235 10.96 11.31 -24.43
CA ASP A 235 9.67 11.95 -24.69
C ASP A 235 8.88 12.24 -23.38
N ALA A 236 9.48 12.03 -22.23
CA ALA A 236 8.83 12.18 -20.93
C ALA A 236 8.31 13.61 -20.72
N ALA A 237 7.07 13.68 -20.25
CA ALA A 237 6.43 14.90 -19.77
C ALA A 237 6.39 14.95 -18.23
N VAL A 238 6.59 13.82 -17.58
CA VAL A 238 6.64 13.70 -16.11
C VAL A 238 7.94 12.97 -15.74
N CYS A 239 8.62 13.38 -14.66
CA CYS A 239 9.66 12.56 -14.08
C CYS A 239 9.39 12.30 -12.60
N TYR A 240 9.48 11.02 -12.19
CA TYR A 240 9.38 10.58 -10.80
C TYR A 240 10.79 10.38 -10.26
N VAL A 241 11.11 11.08 -9.16
CA VAL A 241 12.45 11.10 -8.56
C VAL A 241 12.38 11.05 -7.03
N THR A 242 13.44 10.49 -6.42
CA THR A 242 13.65 10.43 -4.97
C THR A 242 14.89 11.25 -4.56
N PRO A 243 14.86 12.60 -4.67
CA PRO A 243 16.06 13.44 -4.70
C PRO A 243 16.74 13.61 -3.34
N SER A 244 16.03 13.37 -2.24
CA SER A 244 16.57 13.50 -0.89
C SER A 244 17.41 12.28 -0.49
N HIS A 245 17.02 11.12 -1.00
CA HIS A 245 17.64 9.83 -0.79
C HIS A 245 17.20 8.91 -1.93
N GLN A 246 17.97 8.88 -3.01
CA GLN A 246 17.62 8.09 -4.19
C GLN A 246 17.45 6.61 -3.81
N PHE A 247 16.30 6.07 -4.13
CA PHE A 247 16.00 4.68 -3.83
C PHE A 247 16.39 3.76 -5.01
N PRO A 248 17.21 2.74 -4.78
CA PRO A 248 17.79 2.31 -3.51
C PRO A 248 19.26 2.73 -3.31
N THR A 249 19.86 3.54 -4.21
CA THR A 249 21.29 3.80 -4.22
C THR A 249 21.79 4.65 -3.04
N GLY A 250 20.90 5.38 -2.38
CA GLY A 250 21.26 6.26 -1.28
C GLY A 250 21.89 7.60 -1.71
N VAL A 251 21.93 7.88 -3.00
CA VAL A 251 22.45 9.14 -3.54
C VAL A 251 21.56 10.30 -3.12
N THR A 252 22.14 11.35 -2.60
CA THR A 252 21.45 12.63 -2.39
C THR A 252 21.69 13.55 -3.57
N MET A 253 20.65 13.88 -4.30
CA MET A 253 20.71 14.75 -5.48
C MET A 253 21.23 16.15 -5.08
N PRO A 254 22.37 16.61 -5.63
CA PRO A 254 22.96 17.91 -5.30
C PRO A 254 22.12 19.07 -5.86
N ALA A 255 22.32 20.26 -5.32
CA ALA A 255 21.57 21.46 -5.70
C ALA A 255 21.65 21.78 -7.21
N GLY A 256 22.80 21.53 -7.83
CA GLY A 256 22.99 21.71 -9.27
C GLY A 256 22.04 20.84 -10.08
N ARG A 257 22.00 19.52 -9.80
CA ARG A 257 21.11 18.57 -10.49
C ARG A 257 19.64 18.89 -10.24
N ARG A 258 19.27 19.35 -9.04
CA ARG A 258 17.92 19.84 -8.72
C ARG A 258 17.55 21.04 -9.60
N ALA A 259 18.44 21.99 -9.77
CA ALA A 259 18.24 23.15 -10.64
C ALA A 259 18.08 22.73 -12.11
N GLU A 260 18.86 21.75 -12.58
CA GLU A 260 18.74 21.23 -13.95
C GLU A 260 17.36 20.57 -14.18
N LEU A 261 16.85 19.80 -13.22
CA LEU A 261 15.50 19.21 -13.32
C LEU A 261 14.40 20.28 -13.33
N LEU A 262 14.49 21.28 -12.47
CA LEU A 262 13.55 22.39 -12.46
C LEU A 262 13.60 23.16 -13.79
N HIS A 263 14.79 23.36 -14.34
CA HIS A 263 14.96 23.99 -15.64
C HIS A 263 14.36 23.15 -16.78
N TRP A 264 14.54 21.81 -16.72
CA TRP A 264 13.88 20.89 -17.68
C TRP A 264 12.36 21.05 -17.68
N ALA A 265 11.74 21.12 -16.49
CA ALA A 265 10.29 21.30 -16.37
C ALA A 265 9.85 22.69 -16.82
N ALA A 266 10.61 23.74 -16.48
CA ALA A 266 10.29 25.13 -16.84
C ALA A 266 10.34 25.42 -18.36
N ARG A 267 11.11 24.65 -19.13
CA ARG A 267 11.14 24.78 -20.60
C ARG A 267 9.80 24.51 -21.29
N ARG A 268 8.88 23.84 -20.63
CA ARG A 268 7.54 23.52 -21.17
C ARG A 268 6.49 23.69 -20.07
N PRO A 269 6.14 24.93 -19.71
CA PRO A 269 5.20 25.22 -18.63
C PRO A 269 3.85 24.56 -18.86
N GLY A 270 3.28 23.92 -17.82
CA GLY A 270 2.03 23.18 -17.90
C GLY A 270 2.08 21.88 -18.70
N GLY A 271 3.20 21.61 -19.39
CA GLY A 271 3.41 20.39 -20.16
C GLY A 271 4.49 19.45 -19.60
N ARG A 272 5.16 19.84 -18.49
CA ARG A 272 6.12 19.00 -17.79
C ARG A 272 5.97 19.13 -16.27
N TYR A 273 6.12 18.00 -15.57
CA TYR A 273 6.02 17.94 -14.10
C TYR A 273 7.10 17.05 -13.51
N ILE A 274 7.47 17.36 -12.28
CA ILE A 274 8.33 16.54 -11.44
C ILE A 274 7.47 15.99 -10.31
N ILE A 275 7.50 14.68 -10.08
CA ILE A 275 6.97 14.05 -8.88
C ILE A 275 8.17 13.82 -7.96
N GLU A 276 8.24 14.58 -6.87
CA GLU A 276 9.24 14.44 -5.84
C GLU A 276 8.72 13.51 -4.74
N ASP A 277 9.24 12.30 -4.66
CA ASP A 277 8.94 11.37 -3.57
C ASP A 277 9.98 11.52 -2.47
N ASP A 278 9.54 12.05 -1.34
CA ASP A 278 10.36 12.36 -0.16
C ASP A 278 9.97 11.44 0.99
N TYR A 279 10.34 10.15 0.86
CA TYR A 279 9.84 9.06 1.69
C TYR A 279 10.54 8.87 3.04
N ASP A 280 11.79 9.35 3.21
CA ASP A 280 12.61 9.13 4.42
C ASP A 280 13.62 10.27 4.72
N SER A 281 13.38 11.47 4.20
CA SER A 281 14.26 12.62 4.36
C SER A 281 14.46 13.10 5.80
N GLU A 282 13.64 12.65 6.73
CA GLU A 282 13.80 12.86 8.16
C GLU A 282 15.07 12.19 8.70
N PHE A 283 15.55 11.11 8.05
CA PHE A 283 16.71 10.33 8.48
C PHE A 283 17.99 10.79 7.78
N ARG A 284 18.48 11.96 8.20
CA ARG A 284 19.80 12.49 7.84
C ARG A 284 20.69 12.51 9.06
N PHE A 285 21.88 11.97 8.92
CA PHE A 285 22.77 11.76 10.05
C PHE A 285 23.96 12.73 10.09
N ASP A 286 24.56 12.98 8.95
CA ASP A 286 25.86 13.67 8.88
C ASP A 286 25.86 14.92 7.98
N THR A 287 24.73 15.24 7.34
CA THR A 287 24.60 16.36 6.40
C THR A 287 23.43 17.28 6.75
N ARG A 288 23.51 18.55 6.35
CA ARG A 288 22.35 19.46 6.45
C ARG A 288 21.32 19.13 5.38
N PRO A 289 20.01 19.25 5.69
CA PRO A 289 18.97 19.08 4.69
C PRO A 289 19.12 20.09 3.55
N LEU A 290 19.03 19.60 2.31
CA LEU A 290 18.79 20.49 1.15
C LEU A 290 17.29 20.80 1.09
N PRO A 291 16.90 22.01 0.64
CA PRO A 291 15.48 22.30 0.36
C PRO A 291 14.92 21.29 -0.64
N SER A 292 13.62 20.95 -0.51
CA SER A 292 12.93 20.10 -1.47
C SER A 292 12.92 20.75 -2.88
N LEU A 293 12.72 19.95 -3.92
CA LEU A 293 12.50 20.49 -5.29
C LEU A 293 11.27 21.40 -5.30
N GLN A 294 10.21 21.01 -4.58
CA GLN A 294 9.00 21.81 -4.44
C GLN A 294 9.29 23.16 -3.79
N GLY A 295 10.09 23.18 -2.70
CA GLY A 295 10.49 24.41 -2.04
C GLY A 295 11.33 25.34 -2.93
N MET A 296 12.18 24.77 -3.79
CA MET A 296 12.95 25.50 -4.79
C MET A 296 12.08 26.04 -5.93
N ALA A 297 11.02 25.32 -6.30
CA ALA A 297 10.09 25.67 -7.39
C ALA A 297 9.02 26.68 -6.96
N GLY A 298 8.67 26.72 -5.65
CA GLY A 298 7.57 27.54 -5.13
C GLY A 298 6.19 26.87 -5.21
N ALA A 299 5.21 27.51 -4.62
CA ALA A 299 3.86 26.95 -4.41
C ALA A 299 3.09 26.59 -5.71
N ASP A 300 3.39 27.25 -6.81
CA ASP A 300 2.77 27.00 -8.13
C ASP A 300 3.78 26.51 -9.17
N GLY A 301 4.94 26.03 -8.71
CA GLY A 301 5.95 25.41 -9.57
C GLY A 301 5.51 24.05 -10.13
N PRO A 302 6.25 23.47 -11.08
CA PRO A 302 5.89 22.22 -11.75
C PRO A 302 6.21 20.97 -10.92
N VAL A 303 6.21 21.06 -9.59
CA VAL A 303 6.59 19.96 -8.69
C VAL A 303 5.39 19.53 -7.86
N VAL A 304 5.04 18.26 -7.96
CA VAL A 304 4.13 17.60 -7.01
C VAL A 304 5.01 16.90 -5.96
N TYR A 305 4.87 17.31 -4.71
CA TYR A 305 5.60 16.71 -3.61
C TYR A 305 4.78 15.57 -3.00
N LEU A 306 5.38 14.41 -2.82
CA LEU A 306 4.79 13.25 -2.17
C LEU A 306 5.61 12.89 -0.93
N SER A 307 4.95 12.48 0.13
CA SER A 307 5.60 11.91 1.31
C SER A 307 4.69 10.96 2.09
N THR A 308 5.27 10.20 3.02
CA THR A 308 4.57 9.17 3.79
C THR A 308 5.06 9.11 5.22
N CYS A 309 4.15 8.80 6.16
CA CYS A 309 4.50 8.52 7.55
C CYS A 309 4.96 7.05 7.78
N SER A 310 5.12 6.27 6.73
CA SER A 310 5.45 4.83 6.84
C SER A 310 6.83 4.56 7.42
N ARG A 311 7.78 5.48 7.23
CA ARG A 311 9.15 5.37 7.76
C ARG A 311 9.30 6.04 9.10
N SER A 312 8.68 7.19 9.25
CA SER A 312 8.76 8.03 10.45
C SER A 312 7.79 7.64 11.57
N LEU A 313 6.89 6.69 11.32
CA LEU A 313 5.99 6.12 12.33
C LEU A 313 5.86 4.60 12.15
N ALA A 314 4.98 4.16 11.25
CA ALA A 314 4.81 2.74 10.94
C ALA A 314 4.13 2.56 9.58
N PRO A 315 4.51 1.53 8.80
CA PRO A 315 3.89 1.23 7.50
C PRO A 315 2.38 0.94 7.60
N SER A 316 1.93 0.40 8.73
CA SER A 316 0.53 0.02 8.99
C SER A 316 -0.41 1.19 9.19
N ILE A 317 0.09 2.38 9.55
CA ILE A 317 -0.73 3.60 9.72
C ILE A 317 -1.32 4.07 8.40
N ARG A 318 -0.65 3.77 7.27
CA ARG A 318 -1.12 4.08 5.91
C ARG A 318 -1.43 5.55 5.66
N ILE A 319 -0.77 6.48 6.33
CA ILE A 319 -0.90 7.91 6.07
C ILE A 319 0.21 8.36 5.12
N ALA A 320 -0.20 8.85 3.97
CA ALA A 320 0.65 9.56 3.02
C ALA A 320 -0.04 10.87 2.62
N TYR A 321 0.72 11.79 2.07
CA TYR A 321 0.18 13.06 1.62
C TYR A 321 0.93 13.57 0.39
N MET A 322 0.25 14.38 -0.42
CA MET A 322 0.85 15.09 -1.54
C MET A 322 0.52 16.57 -1.47
N VAL A 323 1.43 17.39 -1.99
CA VAL A 323 1.25 18.82 -2.18
C VAL A 323 1.09 19.06 -3.69
N LEU A 324 -0.07 19.57 -4.07
CA LEU A 324 -0.39 19.89 -5.46
C LEU A 324 -0.04 21.36 -5.76
N PRO A 325 0.54 21.66 -6.93
CA PRO A 325 0.62 23.00 -7.46
C PRO A 325 -0.76 23.68 -7.51
N GLU A 326 -0.81 25.00 -7.30
CA GLU A 326 -2.07 25.77 -7.28
C GLU A 326 -2.91 25.56 -8.55
N HIS A 327 -2.29 25.55 -9.71
CA HIS A 327 -2.98 25.40 -11.01
C HIS A 327 -3.59 23.99 -11.20
N LEU A 328 -3.16 22.97 -10.46
CA LEU A 328 -3.76 21.63 -10.51
C LEU A 328 -4.99 21.48 -9.60
N LEU A 329 -5.17 22.34 -8.60
CA LEU A 329 -6.29 22.24 -7.66
C LEU A 329 -7.68 22.31 -8.31
N PRO A 330 -7.95 23.18 -9.30
CA PRO A 330 -9.26 23.18 -9.97
C PRO A 330 -9.55 21.86 -10.67
N VAL A 331 -8.54 21.27 -11.33
CA VAL A 331 -8.65 19.97 -12.02
C VAL A 331 -8.89 18.86 -11.03
N TRP A 332 -8.12 18.85 -9.92
CA TRP A 332 -8.29 17.91 -8.81
C TRP A 332 -9.71 17.96 -8.25
N ARG A 333 -10.18 19.14 -7.85
CA ARG A 333 -11.50 19.33 -7.24
C ARG A 333 -12.63 18.91 -8.18
N LYS A 334 -12.51 19.21 -9.49
CA LYS A 334 -13.50 18.78 -10.48
C LYS A 334 -13.54 17.25 -10.62
N LYS A 335 -12.39 16.60 -10.67
CA LYS A 335 -12.27 15.15 -10.92
C LYS A 335 -12.66 14.31 -9.70
N TYR A 336 -12.25 14.73 -8.51
CA TYR A 336 -12.36 13.94 -7.29
C TYR A 336 -13.40 14.47 -6.29
N ARG A 337 -14.28 15.35 -6.72
CA ARG A 337 -15.32 15.96 -5.86
C ARG A 337 -16.20 14.96 -5.10
N LEU A 338 -16.43 13.78 -5.67
CA LEU A 338 -17.29 12.74 -5.10
C LEU A 338 -16.51 11.63 -4.39
N TYR A 339 -15.19 11.78 -4.28
CA TYR A 339 -14.37 10.82 -3.55
C TYR A 339 -14.44 11.09 -2.05
N SER A 340 -14.34 10.03 -1.27
CA SER A 340 -14.21 10.13 0.19
C SER A 340 -12.75 10.01 0.59
N GLY A 341 -12.38 10.59 1.73
CA GLY A 341 -11.09 10.38 2.35
C GLY A 341 -10.87 8.89 2.67
N THR A 342 -9.68 8.38 2.40
CA THR A 342 -9.35 6.95 2.58
C THR A 342 -8.64 6.66 3.89
N VAL A 343 -8.19 7.69 4.61
CA VAL A 343 -7.60 7.58 5.94
C VAL A 343 -8.66 7.88 6.98
N SER A 344 -8.73 7.05 8.02
CA SER A 344 -9.63 7.30 9.15
C SER A 344 -9.45 8.69 9.73
N ARG A 345 -10.53 9.42 10.00
CA ARG A 345 -10.48 10.74 10.62
C ARG A 345 -9.85 10.71 12.00
N PHE A 346 -10.05 9.64 12.76
CA PHE A 346 -9.39 9.45 14.05
C PHE A 346 -7.87 9.38 13.91
N GLU A 347 -7.36 8.62 12.92
CA GLU A 347 -5.93 8.56 12.64
C GLU A 347 -5.38 9.92 12.18
N GLN A 348 -6.11 10.62 11.32
CA GLN A 348 -5.73 11.95 10.85
C GLN A 348 -5.64 12.95 12.01
N GLN A 349 -6.63 12.98 12.90
CA GLN A 349 -6.65 13.87 14.05
C GLN A 349 -5.60 13.49 15.08
N THR A 350 -5.35 12.19 15.26
CA THR A 350 -4.27 11.72 16.14
C THR A 350 -2.91 12.22 15.63
N LEU A 351 -2.64 12.09 14.33
CA LEU A 351 -1.40 12.57 13.73
C LEU A 351 -1.31 14.11 13.80
N ALA A 352 -2.40 14.83 13.53
CA ALA A 352 -2.44 16.29 13.62
C ALA A 352 -2.01 16.76 15.03
N ARG A 353 -2.61 16.20 16.07
CA ARG A 353 -2.24 16.50 17.45
C ARG A 353 -0.80 16.04 17.79
N PHE A 354 -0.39 14.88 17.29
CA PHE A 354 0.96 14.36 17.49
C PHE A 354 2.02 15.32 16.93
N ILE A 355 1.73 15.97 15.80
CA ILE A 355 2.59 17.01 15.20
C ILE A 355 2.49 18.30 16.03
N THR A 356 1.31 18.86 16.21
CA THR A 356 1.11 20.20 16.81
C THR A 356 1.50 20.27 18.28
N GLU A 357 1.37 19.17 19.04
CA GLU A 357 1.81 19.07 20.43
C GLU A 357 3.33 18.76 20.54
N GLY A 358 4.06 18.72 19.41
CA GLY A 358 5.51 18.54 19.34
C GLY A 358 5.99 17.13 19.66
N TYR A 359 5.10 16.13 19.70
CA TYR A 359 5.48 14.72 19.90
C TYR A 359 6.23 14.17 18.69
N PHE A 360 5.81 14.54 17.49
CA PHE A 360 6.42 14.07 16.25
C PHE A 360 7.91 14.47 16.16
N THR A 361 8.22 15.73 16.41
CA THR A 361 9.62 16.21 16.40
C THR A 361 10.50 15.49 17.42
N ARG A 362 9.97 15.27 18.64
CA ARG A 362 10.67 14.51 19.69
C ARG A 362 10.85 13.03 19.31
N HIS A 363 9.87 12.46 18.65
CA HIS A 363 9.93 11.10 18.14
C HIS A 363 11.03 10.95 17.09
N LEU A 364 11.02 11.79 16.06
CA LEU A 364 12.05 11.82 15.01
C LEU A 364 13.46 12.02 15.56
N ALA A 365 13.62 12.86 16.58
CA ALA A 365 14.92 13.07 17.22
C ALA A 365 15.46 11.79 17.87
N ARG A 366 14.58 11.00 18.53
CA ARG A 366 14.96 9.72 19.12
C ARG A 366 15.28 8.67 18.05
N GLU A 367 14.45 8.57 17.02
CA GLU A 367 14.68 7.66 15.90
C GLU A 367 16.01 7.93 15.19
N ARG A 368 16.34 9.20 14.93
CA ARG A 368 17.63 9.57 14.31
C ARG A 368 18.81 9.07 15.11
N VAL A 369 18.76 9.19 16.45
CA VAL A 369 19.83 8.69 17.31
C VAL A 369 19.93 7.18 17.23
N ALA A 370 18.82 6.47 17.36
CA ALA A 370 18.77 5.00 17.31
C ALA A 370 19.24 4.47 15.96
N TYR A 371 18.69 4.99 14.85
CA TYR A 371 19.05 4.51 13.53
C TYR A 371 20.47 4.89 13.11
N LYS A 372 20.98 6.04 13.56
CA LYS A 372 22.40 6.36 13.38
C LYS A 372 23.32 5.35 14.07
N ALA A 373 23.01 5.01 15.32
CA ALA A 373 23.78 4.01 16.06
C ALA A 373 23.78 2.64 15.36
N ARG A 374 22.61 2.20 14.86
CA ARG A 374 22.48 0.95 14.11
C ARG A 374 23.25 0.95 12.80
N ARG A 375 23.13 2.03 12.02
CA ARG A 375 23.92 2.20 10.81
C ARG A 375 25.41 2.05 11.10
N ASP A 376 25.91 2.77 12.12
CA ASP A 376 27.31 2.78 12.48
C ASP A 376 27.78 1.38 12.96
N ALA A 377 26.95 0.71 13.77
CA ALA A 377 27.22 -0.65 14.23
C ALA A 377 27.22 -1.68 13.09
N LEU A 378 26.25 -1.60 12.17
CA LEU A 378 26.21 -2.49 11.00
C LEU A 378 27.40 -2.26 10.07
N ALA A 379 27.76 -1.00 9.79
CA ALA A 379 28.90 -0.67 8.95
C ALA A 379 30.22 -1.14 9.59
N ALA A 380 30.38 -1.00 10.90
CA ALA A 380 31.55 -1.51 11.63
C ALA A 380 31.62 -3.04 11.59
N ALA A 381 30.48 -3.73 11.79
CA ALA A 381 30.43 -5.19 11.73
C ALA A 381 30.79 -5.73 10.33
N LEU A 382 30.28 -5.09 9.28
CA LEU A 382 30.64 -5.45 7.89
C LEU A 382 32.12 -5.23 7.61
N ASN A 383 32.69 -4.08 8.00
CA ASN A 383 34.12 -3.81 7.82
C ASN A 383 35.02 -4.74 8.65
N THR A 384 34.52 -5.31 9.75
CA THR A 384 35.24 -6.29 10.56
C THR A 384 35.19 -7.70 9.93
N ALA A 385 34.01 -8.08 9.39
CA ALA A 385 33.82 -9.41 8.83
C ALA A 385 34.50 -9.61 7.47
N PHE A 386 34.59 -8.57 6.65
CA PHE A 386 35.18 -8.62 5.31
C PHE A 386 36.57 -8.03 5.32
N ALA A 387 37.51 -8.65 4.57
CA ALA A 387 38.85 -8.11 4.43
C ALA A 387 38.85 -6.78 3.64
N PRO A 388 39.84 -5.91 3.86
CA PRO A 388 39.95 -4.66 3.13
C PRO A 388 39.88 -4.84 1.61
N GLY A 389 38.95 -4.17 0.96
CA GLY A 389 38.71 -4.25 -0.47
C GLY A 389 37.80 -5.40 -0.96
N GLU A 390 37.34 -6.30 -0.08
CA GLU A 390 36.34 -7.32 -0.44
C GLU A 390 34.93 -6.75 -0.52
N LEU A 391 34.66 -5.70 0.25
CA LEU A 391 33.36 -5.03 0.36
C LEU A 391 33.55 -3.51 0.34
N THR A 392 32.68 -2.81 -0.38
CA THR A 392 32.63 -1.34 -0.38
C THR A 392 31.25 -0.90 0.07
N LEU A 393 31.18 -0.03 1.07
CA LEU A 393 29.92 0.52 1.57
C LEU A 393 29.63 1.88 0.94
N ALA A 394 28.35 2.14 0.63
CA ALA A 394 27.85 3.41 0.12
C ALA A 394 26.47 3.73 0.72
N GLY A 395 25.99 4.98 0.56
CA GLY A 395 24.67 5.39 1.05
C GLY A 395 24.61 5.58 2.58
N LEU A 396 25.74 5.86 3.25
CA LEU A 396 25.79 5.93 4.72
C LEU A 396 25.24 7.22 5.34
N HIS A 397 25.01 8.27 4.55
CA HIS A 397 24.73 9.59 5.11
C HIS A 397 23.25 9.87 5.36
N THR A 398 22.38 9.13 4.69
CA THR A 398 20.92 9.38 4.70
C THR A 398 20.14 8.07 4.62
N GLY A 399 18.87 8.11 5.04
CA GLY A 399 17.90 7.02 4.90
C GLY A 399 18.10 5.86 5.86
N LEU A 400 17.35 4.78 5.64
CA LEU A 400 17.33 3.57 6.49
C LEU A 400 17.89 2.32 5.78
N ASN A 401 18.66 2.52 4.72
CA ASN A 401 19.39 1.44 4.02
C ASN A 401 20.75 1.93 3.58
N LEU A 402 21.66 0.99 3.38
CA LEU A 402 22.99 1.21 2.80
C LEU A 402 23.24 0.19 1.69
N LEU A 403 24.17 0.49 0.81
CA LEU A 403 24.67 -0.44 -0.18
C LEU A 403 25.98 -1.09 0.28
N ALA A 404 26.08 -2.39 0.05
CA ALA A 404 27.30 -3.16 0.26
C ALA A 404 27.68 -3.88 -1.04
N LYS A 405 28.66 -3.33 -1.77
CA LYS A 405 29.12 -3.84 -3.05
C LYS A 405 30.25 -4.84 -2.83
N LEU A 406 30.05 -6.08 -3.27
CA LEU A 406 31.04 -7.14 -3.22
C LEU A 406 32.05 -6.97 -4.36
N LYS A 407 33.33 -7.24 -4.06
CA LYS A 407 34.36 -7.46 -5.08
C LYS A 407 34.22 -8.90 -5.60
N ASP A 408 34.27 -9.08 -6.90
CA ASP A 408 34.13 -10.39 -7.55
C ASP A 408 32.91 -11.17 -7.02
N PRO A 409 31.68 -10.65 -7.21
CA PRO A 409 30.49 -11.20 -6.61
C PRO A 409 30.12 -12.56 -7.23
N PRO A 410 29.55 -13.48 -6.44
CA PRO A 410 28.87 -14.65 -7.00
C PRO A 410 27.55 -14.20 -7.69
N PRO A 411 26.94 -15.08 -8.49
CA PRO A 411 25.64 -14.79 -9.11
C PRO A 411 24.58 -14.43 -8.07
N ASP A 412 23.72 -13.46 -8.38
CA ASP A 412 22.66 -12.98 -7.50
C ASP A 412 21.71 -14.10 -7.04
N ALA A 413 21.43 -15.08 -7.91
CA ALA A 413 20.62 -16.25 -7.55
C ALA A 413 21.27 -17.08 -6.43
N ALA A 414 22.58 -17.27 -6.47
CA ALA A 414 23.33 -17.99 -5.43
C ALA A 414 23.33 -17.21 -4.11
N LEU A 415 23.47 -15.87 -4.16
CA LEU A 415 23.37 -15.01 -2.98
C LEU A 415 21.99 -15.12 -2.30
N ARG A 416 20.91 -15.15 -3.08
CA ARG A 416 19.54 -15.29 -2.54
C ARG A 416 19.36 -16.65 -1.86
N CYS A 417 19.72 -17.75 -2.54
CA CYS A 417 19.60 -19.08 -1.96
C CYS A 417 20.42 -19.23 -0.67
N ALA A 418 21.65 -18.72 -0.64
CA ALA A 418 22.49 -18.76 0.54
C ALA A 418 21.94 -17.90 1.68
N ALA A 419 21.38 -16.72 1.39
CA ALA A 419 20.75 -15.86 2.37
C ALA A 419 19.51 -16.52 2.98
N GLU A 420 18.66 -17.11 2.15
CA GLU A 420 17.47 -17.85 2.59
C GLU A 420 17.83 -19.01 3.52
N ALA A 421 18.87 -19.78 3.16
CA ALA A 421 19.36 -20.89 3.99
C ALA A 421 19.85 -20.44 5.38
N GLU A 422 20.41 -19.24 5.50
CA GLU A 422 20.85 -18.64 6.77
C GLU A 422 19.76 -17.82 7.48
N GLY A 423 18.53 -17.81 6.97
CA GLY A 423 17.41 -17.04 7.50
C GLY A 423 17.59 -15.52 7.38
N VAL A 424 18.32 -15.06 6.36
CA VAL A 424 18.54 -13.64 6.09
C VAL A 424 17.62 -13.18 4.96
N GLN A 425 16.74 -12.26 5.25
CA GLN A 425 15.95 -11.56 4.25
C GLN A 425 16.73 -10.32 3.77
N LEU A 426 17.23 -10.33 2.56
CA LEU A 426 17.96 -9.22 1.95
C LEU A 426 17.41 -8.90 0.56
N SER A 427 17.76 -7.71 0.06
CA SER A 427 17.50 -7.29 -1.32
C SER A 427 18.83 -7.08 -2.04
N LEU A 428 18.80 -7.27 -3.35
CA LEU A 428 19.94 -6.98 -4.23
C LEU A 428 19.62 -5.75 -5.09
N LEU A 429 20.63 -5.02 -5.50
CA LEU A 429 20.43 -3.83 -6.35
C LEU A 429 19.76 -4.20 -7.68
N SER A 430 20.02 -5.41 -8.18
CA SER A 430 19.36 -5.99 -9.36
C SER A 430 17.83 -6.15 -9.22
N ASP A 431 17.28 -6.23 -7.99
CA ASP A 431 15.83 -6.28 -7.75
C ASP A 431 15.15 -4.96 -8.10
N TYR A 432 15.92 -3.90 -8.19
CA TYR A 432 15.48 -2.54 -8.44
C TYR A 432 15.88 -2.05 -9.83
N ASP A 433 16.56 -2.87 -10.63
CA ASP A 433 16.76 -2.59 -12.05
C ASP A 433 15.45 -2.81 -12.81
N LEU A 434 14.86 -1.70 -13.25
CA LEU A 434 13.56 -1.69 -13.90
C LEU A 434 13.66 -2.01 -15.41
N THR A 435 14.85 -2.11 -15.95
CA THR A 435 15.10 -2.48 -17.35
C THR A 435 15.45 -3.96 -17.53
N GLY A 436 15.99 -4.59 -16.49
CA GLY A 436 16.55 -5.95 -16.55
C GLY A 436 17.87 -6.04 -17.32
N GLU A 437 18.50 -4.89 -17.65
CA GLU A 437 19.66 -4.83 -18.55
C GLU A 437 20.96 -4.33 -17.88
N ALA A 438 20.95 -4.05 -16.55
CA ALA A 438 22.10 -3.44 -15.87
C ALA A 438 23.04 -4.45 -15.19
N PRO A 439 24.09 -4.94 -15.85
CA PRO A 439 25.08 -5.84 -15.25
C PRO A 439 25.83 -5.22 -14.05
N SER A 440 25.90 -3.88 -14.00
CA SER A 440 26.57 -3.12 -12.94
C SER A 440 25.91 -3.23 -11.56
N ALA A 441 24.66 -3.71 -11.50
CA ALA A 441 23.91 -3.92 -10.26
C ALA A 441 24.23 -5.26 -9.56
N ALA A 442 24.82 -6.22 -10.28
CA ALA A 442 25.11 -7.56 -9.75
C ALA A 442 26.03 -7.52 -8.52
N GLY A 443 25.72 -8.36 -7.53
CA GLY A 443 26.53 -8.51 -6.31
C GLY A 443 26.52 -7.29 -5.38
N THR A 444 25.59 -6.36 -5.56
CA THR A 444 25.39 -5.25 -4.64
C THR A 444 24.20 -5.52 -3.73
N LEU A 445 24.46 -5.67 -2.44
CA LEU A 445 23.44 -5.88 -1.42
C LEU A 445 22.81 -4.54 -1.05
N VAL A 446 21.48 -4.50 -0.94
CA VAL A 446 20.73 -3.36 -0.41
C VAL A 446 20.26 -3.73 0.98
N LEU A 447 20.95 -3.21 2.00
CA LEU A 447 20.79 -3.61 3.38
C LEU A 447 19.98 -2.56 4.15
N GLY A 448 18.71 -2.86 4.42
CA GLY A 448 17.89 -2.11 5.34
C GLY A 448 18.27 -2.43 6.80
N TYR A 449 18.34 -1.41 7.63
CA TYR A 449 18.63 -1.58 9.07
C TYR A 449 17.52 -1.04 9.98
N GLY A 450 16.38 -0.66 9.39
CA GLY A 450 15.25 -0.11 10.15
C GLY A 450 14.64 -1.11 11.14
N SER A 451 14.56 -2.40 10.81
CA SER A 451 14.05 -3.48 11.68
C SER A 451 15.13 -4.17 12.50
N LEU A 452 16.41 -3.87 12.24
CA LEU A 452 17.51 -4.55 12.89
C LEU A 452 17.63 -4.14 14.36
N LYS A 453 17.76 -5.10 15.28
CA LYS A 453 18.04 -4.82 16.68
C LYS A 453 19.52 -4.52 16.88
N ASP A 454 19.84 -3.63 17.83
CA ASP A 454 21.21 -3.21 18.10
C ASP A 454 22.15 -4.38 18.41
N GLU A 455 21.66 -5.36 19.16
CA GLU A 455 22.39 -6.58 19.55
C GLU A 455 22.72 -7.51 18.36
N ALA A 456 21.92 -7.42 17.30
CA ALA A 456 22.07 -8.25 16.12
C ALA A 456 23.14 -7.73 15.14
N CYS A 457 23.51 -6.46 15.22
CA CYS A 457 24.40 -5.82 14.24
C CYS A 457 25.74 -6.55 14.09
N ALA A 458 26.35 -6.96 15.19
CA ALA A 458 27.65 -7.67 15.16
C ALA A 458 27.54 -9.03 14.44
N SER A 459 26.51 -9.83 14.77
CA SER A 459 26.34 -11.16 14.19
C SER A 459 25.86 -11.13 12.72
N VAL A 460 25.25 -10.04 12.28
CA VAL A 460 24.86 -9.85 10.87
C VAL A 460 26.07 -9.79 9.96
N GLY A 461 27.16 -9.11 10.35
CA GLY A 461 28.38 -9.04 9.55
C GLY A 461 28.97 -10.41 9.25
N GLU A 462 29.11 -11.25 10.29
CA GLU A 462 29.60 -12.63 10.15
C GLU A 462 28.65 -13.49 9.33
N THR A 463 27.34 -13.36 9.54
CA THR A 463 26.34 -14.12 8.79
C THR A 463 26.36 -13.75 7.30
N LEU A 464 26.46 -12.47 6.96
CA LEU A 464 26.56 -12.04 5.57
C LEU A 464 27.86 -12.52 4.92
N LYS A 465 28.99 -12.56 5.66
CA LYS A 465 30.22 -13.17 5.16
C LYS A 465 30.02 -14.65 4.84
N LYS A 466 29.37 -15.40 5.73
CA LYS A 466 29.04 -16.82 5.52
C LYS A 466 28.16 -17.01 4.28
N VAL A 467 27.11 -16.19 4.13
CA VAL A 467 26.25 -16.17 2.94
C VAL A 467 27.06 -15.97 1.64
N CYS A 468 27.96 -15.00 1.63
CA CYS A 468 28.79 -14.73 0.46
C CYS A 468 29.75 -15.89 0.14
N MET A 469 30.31 -16.54 1.16
CA MET A 469 31.19 -17.72 0.96
C MET A 469 30.42 -18.91 0.40
N ALA A 470 29.27 -19.25 0.99
CA ALA A 470 28.41 -20.33 0.52
C ALA A 470 27.91 -20.09 -0.92
N ALA A 471 27.56 -18.85 -1.26
CA ALA A 471 27.18 -18.49 -2.62
C ALA A 471 28.31 -18.66 -3.64
N ARG A 472 29.57 -18.35 -3.25
CA ARG A 472 30.76 -18.58 -4.12
C ARG A 472 31.04 -20.07 -4.32
N GLU A 473 30.97 -20.88 -3.26
CA GLU A 473 31.17 -22.33 -3.32
C GLU A 473 30.16 -23.01 -4.24
N ALA A 474 28.87 -22.63 -4.10
CA ALA A 474 27.80 -23.13 -4.96
C ALA A 474 28.01 -22.79 -6.45
N SER A 475 28.66 -21.65 -6.73
CA SER A 475 28.87 -21.17 -8.10
C SER A 475 30.06 -21.85 -8.80
N VAL A 476 30.98 -22.47 -8.04
CA VAL A 476 32.14 -23.21 -8.58
C VAL A 476 31.77 -24.66 -8.93
N THR A 477 30.64 -25.14 -8.38
CA THR A 477 30.22 -26.55 -8.53
C THR A 477 29.27 -26.76 -9.73
N VAL A 478 28.82 -25.68 -10.39
CA VAL A 478 28.01 -25.69 -11.61
C VAL A 478 28.87 -25.30 -12.82
#